data_769b4cdf9c28015657eb6ecad348004d
#
_entry.id   769b4cdf9c28015657eb6ecad348004d
#
_cell.length_a   1.000
_cell.length_b   1.000
_cell.length_c   1.000
_cell.angle_alpha   90.00
_cell.angle_beta   90.00
_cell.angle_gamma   90.00
#
_symmetry.space_group_name_H-M   'P 1'
#
loop_
_entity.id
_entity.type
_entity.pdbx_description
1 polymer ?
#
loop_
_entity_poly.entity_id
_entity_poly.type
_entity_poly.pdbx_seq_one_letter_code
_entity_poly.pdbx_strand_id
1 'polypeptide(L)'
;MSKTKINKSAKETVKKKNIKRFLKIGSIVVFLFLVNLYVILSFVYQEKSFTVYLEHEDRIEKNLMIYETKDDKRYRYHLKADILDELSAASLAWLPENLHTEADGSHNGNNYIAYTFYAENWWKETINYNAQIIIDDVIRNVDEALRVVVYRNDEKVVYAKPSSTTGEPEEGTKAFIDEKTIMAERIENFEVGQVDKYTIVIFIEGDDAECTDALIGGEIGVYMKLTEEKTVEPEEPQDEDIN
;
A
#
# COMPACT_ATOMS: atom_id res chain seq x y z
N MET A 1 -6.52 -80.42 4.03
CA MET A 1 -5.92 -79.24 4.70
C MET A 1 -5.40 -78.13 3.76
N SER A 2 -5.68 -78.17 2.46
CA SER A 2 -5.07 -77.18 1.46
C SER A 2 -5.90 -75.93 1.15
N LYS A 3 -7.22 -76.01 1.12
CA LYS A 3 -8.10 -74.87 0.69
C LYS A 3 -8.10 -73.67 1.66
N THR A 4 -7.87 -73.90 2.99
CA THR A 4 -7.91 -72.83 3.99
C THR A 4 -6.67 -71.92 3.98
N LYS A 5 -5.49 -72.45 3.59
CA LYS A 5 -4.24 -71.67 3.45
C LYS A 5 -4.26 -70.79 2.22
N ILE A 6 -4.81 -71.27 1.10
CA ILE A 6 -4.92 -70.51 -0.14
C ILE A 6 -5.87 -69.29 0.00
N ASN A 7 -7.00 -69.46 0.68
CA ASN A 7 -7.95 -68.37 0.93
C ASN A 7 -7.41 -67.28 1.87
N LYS A 8 -6.56 -67.65 2.84
CA LYS A 8 -5.88 -66.68 3.71
C LYS A 8 -4.86 -65.83 2.93
N SER A 9 -4.05 -66.46 2.11
CA SER A 9 -3.06 -65.75 1.26
C SER A 9 -3.69 -64.82 0.25
N ALA A 10 -4.80 -65.20 -0.40
CA ALA A 10 -5.53 -64.33 -1.33
C ALA A 10 -6.12 -63.11 -0.63
N LYS A 11 -6.73 -63.27 0.57
CA LYS A 11 -7.24 -62.14 1.38
C LYS A 11 -6.16 -61.18 1.80
N GLU A 12 -4.98 -61.66 2.20
CA GLU A 12 -3.83 -60.82 2.59
C GLU A 12 -3.30 -60.02 1.41
N THR A 13 -3.25 -60.65 0.19
CA THR A 13 -2.78 -59.97 -1.02
C THR A 13 -3.75 -58.85 -1.45
N VAL A 14 -5.06 -59.09 -1.37
CA VAL A 14 -6.09 -58.08 -1.65
C VAL A 14 -6.02 -56.95 -0.61
N LYS A 15 -5.85 -57.25 0.69
CA LYS A 15 -5.68 -56.27 1.75
C LYS A 15 -4.47 -55.37 1.53
N LYS A 16 -3.30 -55.94 1.15
CA LYS A 16 -2.09 -55.22 0.81
C LYS A 16 -2.27 -54.32 -0.43
N LYS A 17 -3.01 -54.76 -1.43
CA LYS A 17 -3.29 -54.01 -2.65
C LYS A 17 -4.21 -52.79 -2.33
N ASN A 18 -5.22 -53.02 -1.51
CA ASN A 18 -6.12 -51.94 -1.05
C ASN A 18 -5.39 -50.89 -0.19
N ILE A 19 -4.55 -51.31 0.76
CA ILE A 19 -3.74 -50.40 1.56
C ILE A 19 -2.81 -49.55 0.66
N LYS A 20 -2.14 -50.15 -0.33
CA LYS A 20 -1.32 -49.40 -1.31
C LYS A 20 -2.15 -48.37 -2.11
N ARG A 21 -3.41 -48.75 -2.46
CA ARG A 21 -4.33 -47.82 -3.15
C ARG A 21 -4.76 -46.67 -2.26
N PHE A 22 -5.14 -46.95 -0.99
CA PHE A 22 -5.47 -45.92 -0.01
C PHE A 22 -4.28 -44.99 0.27
N LEU A 23 -3.06 -45.53 0.38
CA LEU A 23 -1.87 -44.72 0.56
C LEU A 23 -1.60 -43.80 -0.65
N LYS A 24 -1.80 -44.27 -1.86
CA LYS A 24 -1.66 -43.45 -3.09
C LYS A 24 -2.72 -42.34 -3.15
N ILE A 25 -3.97 -42.66 -2.87
CA ILE A 25 -5.07 -41.69 -2.87
C ILE A 25 -4.83 -40.67 -1.74
N GLY A 26 -4.46 -41.13 -0.53
CA GLY A 26 -4.13 -40.29 0.61
C GLY A 26 -2.98 -39.32 0.31
N SER A 27 -1.93 -39.78 -0.36
CA SER A 27 -0.80 -38.90 -0.75
C SER A 27 -1.21 -37.83 -1.77
N ILE A 28 -2.10 -38.15 -2.70
CA ILE A 28 -2.63 -37.18 -3.66
C ILE A 28 -3.49 -36.12 -2.94
N VAL A 29 -4.35 -36.55 -2.02
CA VAL A 29 -5.20 -35.63 -1.24
C VAL A 29 -4.34 -34.70 -0.38
N VAL A 30 -3.32 -35.22 0.30
CA VAL A 30 -2.37 -34.40 1.10
C VAL A 30 -1.62 -33.41 0.20
N PHE A 31 -1.16 -33.86 -0.96
CA PHE A 31 -0.49 -32.97 -1.92
C PHE A 31 -1.40 -31.84 -2.39
N LEU A 32 -2.64 -32.13 -2.77
CA LEU A 32 -3.62 -31.12 -3.17
C LEU A 32 -3.95 -30.14 -2.02
N PHE A 33 -4.02 -30.65 -0.79
CA PHE A 33 -4.21 -29.80 0.40
C PHE A 33 -3.03 -28.85 0.59
N LEU A 34 -1.79 -29.34 0.48
CA LEU A 34 -0.60 -28.49 0.60
C LEU A 34 -0.51 -27.44 -0.51
N VAL A 35 -0.89 -27.79 -1.74
CA VAL A 35 -0.95 -26.82 -2.83
C VAL A 35 -2.00 -25.73 -2.56
N ASN A 36 -3.21 -26.12 -2.10
CA ASN A 36 -4.23 -25.14 -1.72
C ASN A 36 -3.77 -24.26 -0.57
N LEU A 37 -3.15 -24.85 0.46
CA LEU A 37 -2.59 -24.11 1.59
C LEU A 37 -1.51 -23.12 1.12
N TYR A 38 -0.62 -23.54 0.24
CA TYR A 38 0.40 -22.67 -0.35
C TYR A 38 -0.23 -21.51 -1.13
N VAL A 39 -1.25 -21.75 -1.94
CA VAL A 39 -1.98 -20.70 -2.67
C VAL A 39 -2.63 -19.72 -1.70
N ILE A 40 -3.31 -20.22 -0.66
CA ILE A 40 -3.94 -19.35 0.37
C ILE A 40 -2.87 -18.52 1.08
N LEU A 41 -1.78 -19.14 1.52
CA LEU A 41 -0.67 -18.43 2.17
C LEU A 41 -0.03 -17.41 1.24
N SER A 42 0.12 -17.71 -0.05
CA SER A 42 0.65 -16.78 -1.04
C SER A 42 -0.23 -15.53 -1.23
N PHE A 43 -1.54 -15.64 -1.05
CA PHE A 43 -2.43 -14.48 -1.04
C PHE A 43 -2.41 -13.71 0.28
N VAL A 44 -2.21 -14.41 1.40
CA VAL A 44 -2.14 -13.78 2.74
C VAL A 44 -0.81 -13.07 2.96
N TYR A 45 0.28 -13.66 2.50
CA TYR A 45 1.63 -13.06 2.54
C TYR A 45 1.94 -12.29 1.25
N GLN A 46 0.99 -11.49 0.78
CA GLN A 46 1.28 -10.56 -0.31
C GLN A 46 2.16 -9.45 0.27
N GLU A 47 3.41 -9.38 -0.21
CA GLU A 47 4.37 -8.35 0.21
C GLU A 47 3.75 -6.97 0.03
N LYS A 48 3.70 -6.20 1.13
CA LYS A 48 3.11 -4.87 1.13
C LYS A 48 4.12 -3.87 0.60
N SER A 49 3.78 -3.23 -0.49
CA SER A 49 4.56 -2.13 -1.06
C SER A 49 3.74 -0.85 -0.99
N PHE A 50 4.41 0.30 -0.93
CA PHE A 50 3.72 1.57 -1.07
C PHE A 50 3.06 1.66 -2.45
N THR A 51 1.79 2.03 -2.47
CA THR A 51 0.98 2.12 -3.69
C THR A 51 0.27 3.46 -3.76
N VAL A 52 0.19 4.03 -4.95
CA VAL A 52 -0.60 5.23 -5.22
C VAL A 52 -1.81 4.84 -6.04
N TYR A 53 -2.99 5.18 -5.56
CA TYR A 53 -4.26 4.92 -6.23
C TYR A 53 -4.87 6.22 -6.72
N LEU A 54 -5.38 6.19 -7.94
CA LEU A 54 -6.25 7.21 -8.47
C LEU A 54 -7.69 6.69 -8.42
N GLU A 55 -8.46 7.22 -7.46
CA GLU A 55 -9.86 6.83 -7.27
C GLU A 55 -10.76 7.69 -8.15
N HIS A 56 -11.61 7.05 -8.92
CA HIS A 56 -12.68 7.69 -9.70
C HIS A 56 -14.03 7.22 -9.20
N GLU A 57 -14.93 8.15 -9.00
CA GLU A 57 -16.34 7.78 -8.96
C GLU A 57 -16.80 7.46 -10.40
N ASP A 58 -17.62 6.41 -10.57
CA ASP A 58 -18.05 5.82 -11.86
C ASP A 58 -18.65 6.76 -12.91
N ARG A 59 -18.76 8.06 -12.65
CA ARG A 59 -19.43 9.06 -13.51
C ARG A 59 -18.60 10.32 -13.79
N ILE A 60 -17.35 10.37 -13.33
CA ILE A 60 -16.51 11.56 -13.52
C ILE A 60 -15.62 11.37 -14.75
N GLU A 61 -15.51 12.41 -15.57
CA GLU A 61 -14.49 12.48 -16.61
C GLU A 61 -13.11 12.40 -15.96
N LYS A 62 -12.20 11.65 -16.59
CA LYS A 62 -10.87 11.34 -16.03
C LYS A 62 -9.94 12.51 -16.31
N ASN A 63 -9.99 13.54 -15.48
CA ASN A 63 -9.23 14.77 -15.69
C ASN A 63 -7.87 14.72 -15.01
N LEU A 64 -7.75 14.00 -13.89
CA LEU A 64 -6.49 13.76 -13.19
C LEU A 64 -5.81 12.51 -13.74
N MET A 65 -4.51 12.60 -14.02
CA MET A 65 -3.66 11.52 -14.48
C MET A 65 -2.48 11.36 -13.54
N ILE A 66 -2.06 10.11 -13.26
CA ILE A 66 -0.85 9.81 -12.51
C ILE A 66 0.13 9.02 -13.37
N TYR A 67 1.44 9.31 -13.21
CA TYR A 67 2.52 8.61 -13.91
C TYR A 67 3.83 8.69 -13.10
N GLU A 68 4.73 7.75 -13.35
CA GLU A 68 6.01 7.67 -12.62
C GLU A 68 7.10 8.55 -13.22
N THR A 69 7.19 8.63 -14.55
CA THR A 69 8.26 9.34 -15.25
C THR A 69 7.70 10.29 -16.28
N LYS A 70 8.34 11.43 -16.46
CA LYS A 70 7.91 12.44 -17.46
C LYS A 70 7.95 11.91 -18.89
N ASP A 71 8.78 10.91 -19.17
CA ASP A 71 8.92 10.30 -20.49
C ASP A 71 7.85 9.24 -20.79
N ASP A 72 7.16 8.73 -19.76
CA ASP A 72 6.11 7.72 -19.88
C ASP A 72 4.77 8.18 -19.28
N LYS A 73 4.17 9.18 -19.90
CA LYS A 73 2.87 9.73 -19.52
C LYS A 73 1.72 8.86 -20.02
N ARG A 74 1.57 7.68 -19.47
CA ARG A 74 0.42 6.81 -19.72
C ARG A 74 -0.58 6.91 -18.59
N TYR A 75 -1.85 6.97 -18.92
CA TYR A 75 -2.92 6.93 -17.93
C TYR A 75 -2.88 5.63 -17.12
N ARG A 76 -2.77 5.75 -15.81
CA ARG A 76 -2.75 4.61 -14.89
C ARG A 76 -3.69 4.88 -13.72
N TYR A 77 -4.30 3.82 -13.17
CA TYR A 77 -5.14 3.91 -11.98
C TYR A 77 -4.35 3.66 -10.70
N HIS A 78 -3.22 3.02 -10.81
CA HIS A 78 -2.33 2.78 -9.68
C HIS A 78 -0.88 2.76 -10.13
N LEU A 79 -0.04 3.17 -9.23
CA LEU A 79 1.42 3.08 -9.30
C LEU A 79 1.88 2.31 -8.08
N LYS A 80 2.98 1.58 -8.19
CA LYS A 80 3.48 0.72 -7.13
C LYS A 80 4.99 0.90 -6.98
N ALA A 81 5.41 1.23 -5.75
CA ALA A 81 6.83 1.29 -5.41
C ALA A 81 7.45 -0.11 -5.37
N ASP A 82 8.77 -0.17 -5.57
CA ASP A 82 9.53 -1.39 -5.33
C ASP A 82 9.46 -1.78 -3.86
N ILE A 83 9.45 -3.09 -3.61
CA ILE A 83 9.37 -3.64 -2.26
C ILE A 83 10.73 -3.48 -1.58
N LEU A 84 10.70 -3.21 -0.29
CA LEU A 84 11.84 -3.32 0.60
C LEU A 84 11.53 -4.42 1.61
N ASP A 85 12.27 -5.54 1.54
CA ASP A 85 12.00 -6.75 2.33
C ASP A 85 12.15 -6.51 3.83
N GLU A 86 13.12 -5.68 4.22
CA GLU A 86 13.39 -5.31 5.61
C GLU A 86 13.65 -3.82 5.73
N LEU A 87 12.97 -3.17 6.65
CA LEU A 87 13.15 -1.77 6.98
C LEU A 87 13.78 -1.68 8.37
N SER A 88 15.07 -1.38 8.44
CA SER A 88 15.75 -1.10 9.70
C SER A 88 15.48 0.34 10.13
N ALA A 89 15.53 0.60 11.44
CA ALA A 89 15.41 1.96 11.94
C ALA A 89 16.51 2.87 11.36
N ALA A 90 16.13 4.09 11.03
CA ALA A 90 17.00 5.14 10.54
C ALA A 90 16.68 6.44 11.30
N SER A 91 17.55 7.43 11.26
CA SER A 91 17.22 8.77 11.73
C SER A 91 16.91 9.69 10.57
N LEU A 92 15.93 10.56 10.75
CA LEU A 92 15.60 11.61 9.77
C LEU A 92 16.84 12.42 9.35
N ALA A 93 17.78 12.62 10.30
CA ALA A 93 19.04 13.32 10.05
C ALA A 93 20.01 12.58 9.12
N TRP A 94 19.82 11.28 8.89
CA TRP A 94 20.67 10.45 8.03
C TRP A 94 20.12 10.28 6.62
N LEU A 95 18.88 10.71 6.39
CA LEU A 95 18.29 10.66 5.05
C LEU A 95 18.99 11.68 4.13
N PRO A 96 19.19 11.34 2.86
CA PRO A 96 19.67 12.30 1.87
C PRO A 96 18.75 13.53 1.78
N GLU A 97 19.33 14.73 1.78
CA GLU A 97 18.56 15.97 1.77
C GLU A 97 17.76 16.18 0.48
N ASN A 98 18.22 15.59 -0.62
CA ASN A 98 17.70 15.86 -1.97
C ASN A 98 16.87 14.69 -2.56
N LEU A 99 16.28 13.84 -1.72
CA LEU A 99 15.51 12.68 -2.17
C LEU A 99 14.44 13.03 -3.21
N HIS A 100 13.79 14.18 -3.06
CA HIS A 100 12.76 14.67 -3.97
C HIS A 100 13.27 15.04 -5.37
N THR A 101 14.58 15.13 -5.56
CA THR A 101 15.21 15.47 -6.85
C THR A 101 16.09 14.35 -7.41
N GLU A 102 16.24 13.23 -6.68
CA GLU A 102 17.19 12.19 -7.00
C GLU A 102 16.76 11.36 -8.22
N ALA A 103 15.55 10.85 -8.23
CA ALA A 103 15.03 10.02 -9.31
C ALA A 103 13.50 10.05 -9.39
N ASP A 104 12.96 9.60 -10.52
CA ASP A 104 11.55 9.30 -10.72
C ASP A 104 11.28 7.81 -10.38
N GLY A 105 10.06 7.48 -9.97
CA GLY A 105 9.69 6.12 -9.55
C GLY A 105 10.31 5.72 -8.21
N SER A 106 10.63 4.44 -8.06
CA SER A 106 11.25 3.91 -6.85
C SER A 106 12.74 4.20 -6.80
N HIS A 107 13.18 4.77 -5.70
CA HIS A 107 14.60 5.02 -5.39
C HIS A 107 14.89 4.77 -3.92
N ASN A 108 14.50 3.58 -3.45
CA ASN A 108 14.65 3.14 -2.08
C ASN A 108 16.11 3.17 -1.62
N GLY A 109 16.33 3.58 -0.38
CA GLY A 109 17.59 3.32 0.29
C GLY A 109 17.57 2.01 1.08
N ASN A 110 18.63 1.77 1.86
CA ASN A 110 18.68 0.54 2.68
C ASN A 110 17.64 0.53 3.81
N ASN A 111 17.28 1.71 4.32
CA ASN A 111 16.46 1.88 5.52
C ASN A 111 15.25 2.79 5.29
N TYR A 112 14.88 3.06 4.06
CA TYR A 112 13.70 3.85 3.73
C TYR A 112 13.15 3.45 2.35
N ILE A 113 11.86 3.59 2.19
CA ILE A 113 11.20 3.57 0.89
C ILE A 113 11.14 5.01 0.39
N ALA A 114 11.54 5.25 -0.85
CA ALA A 114 11.35 6.53 -1.51
C ALA A 114 10.72 6.32 -2.88
N TYR A 115 9.64 7.05 -3.14
CA TYR A 115 8.86 6.91 -4.35
C TYR A 115 8.43 8.27 -4.89
N THR A 116 8.83 8.57 -6.11
CA THR A 116 8.48 9.81 -6.81
C THR A 116 7.51 9.53 -7.95
N PHE A 117 6.46 10.32 -8.03
CA PHE A 117 5.46 10.27 -9.09
C PHE A 117 4.88 11.66 -9.38
N TYR A 118 4.08 11.75 -10.42
CA TYR A 118 3.47 12.98 -10.88
C TYR A 118 1.95 12.83 -10.94
N ALA A 119 1.24 13.89 -10.55
CA ALA A 119 -0.18 14.08 -10.78
C ALA A 119 -0.37 15.26 -11.72
N GLU A 120 -1.11 15.10 -12.82
CA GLU A 120 -1.29 16.11 -13.87
C GLU A 120 -2.78 16.26 -14.17
N ASN A 121 -3.23 17.52 -14.22
CA ASN A 121 -4.51 17.83 -14.85
C ASN A 121 -4.32 17.89 -16.36
N TRP A 122 -4.66 16.81 -17.03
CA TRP A 122 -4.45 16.66 -18.47
C TRP A 122 -5.68 17.04 -19.31
N TRP A 123 -6.76 17.48 -18.66
CA TRP A 123 -8.04 17.80 -19.29
C TRP A 123 -8.14 19.29 -19.68
N LYS A 124 -9.38 19.76 -19.82
CA LYS A 124 -9.70 21.07 -20.39
C LYS A 124 -10.17 22.10 -19.37
N GLU A 125 -10.39 21.67 -18.14
CA GLU A 125 -10.97 22.49 -17.08
C GLU A 125 -10.10 22.44 -15.83
N THR A 126 -10.17 23.51 -15.03
CA THR A 126 -9.57 23.53 -13.71
C THR A 126 -10.34 22.58 -12.78
N ILE A 127 -9.62 21.76 -12.03
CA ILE A 127 -10.20 20.79 -11.11
C ILE A 127 -9.72 21.05 -9.69
N ASN A 128 -10.39 20.43 -8.72
CA ASN A 128 -9.86 20.22 -7.39
C ASN A 128 -9.62 18.73 -7.18
N TYR A 129 -8.65 18.37 -6.35
CA TYR A 129 -8.46 16.99 -5.97
C TYR A 129 -8.02 16.87 -4.51
N ASN A 130 -8.33 15.72 -3.89
CA ASN A 130 -7.90 15.37 -2.54
C ASN A 130 -6.76 14.37 -2.62
N ALA A 131 -5.71 14.61 -1.84
CA ALA A 131 -4.57 13.74 -1.66
C ALA A 131 -4.55 13.22 -0.22
N GLN A 132 -4.62 11.89 -0.04
CA GLN A 132 -4.62 11.25 1.27
C GLN A 132 -3.56 10.16 1.34
N ILE A 133 -2.84 10.07 2.46
CA ILE A 133 -1.98 8.95 2.78
C ILE A 133 -2.62 8.18 3.93
N ILE A 134 -2.80 6.88 3.73
CA ILE A 134 -3.62 6.03 4.57
C ILE A 134 -2.82 4.79 4.98
N ILE A 135 -2.98 4.40 6.24
CA ILE A 135 -2.48 3.16 6.80
C ILE A 135 -3.56 2.07 6.58
N ASP A 136 -3.20 1.03 5.84
CA ASP A 136 -4.09 -0.10 5.55
C ASP A 136 -4.10 -1.10 6.71
N ASP A 137 -2.92 -1.47 7.19
CA ASP A 137 -2.74 -2.46 8.24
C ASP A 137 -1.45 -2.20 9.04
N VAL A 138 -1.47 -2.53 10.33
CA VAL A 138 -0.35 -2.39 11.26
C VAL A 138 -0.20 -3.65 12.09
N ILE A 139 1.02 -4.20 12.13
CA ILE A 139 1.39 -5.32 13.00
C ILE A 139 2.46 -4.82 13.97
N ARG A 140 2.28 -5.14 15.27
CA ARG A 140 3.17 -4.75 16.37
C ARG A 140 3.35 -3.26 16.58
N ASN A 141 2.34 -2.46 16.26
CA ASN A 141 2.33 -1.01 16.47
C ASN A 141 3.55 -0.30 15.84
N VAL A 142 4.04 -0.77 14.71
CA VAL A 142 5.20 -0.18 14.04
C VAL A 142 4.95 1.24 13.56
N ASP A 143 3.68 1.64 13.51
CA ASP A 143 3.22 3.01 13.23
C ASP A 143 3.62 4.02 14.32
N GLU A 144 3.91 3.59 15.56
CA GLU A 144 4.35 4.47 16.65
C GLU A 144 5.67 5.19 16.32
N ALA A 145 6.62 4.50 15.66
CA ALA A 145 7.89 5.08 15.24
C ALA A 145 7.94 5.40 13.73
N LEU A 146 6.81 5.29 13.02
CA LEU A 146 6.75 5.60 11.60
C LEU A 146 6.95 7.08 11.34
N ARG A 147 7.74 7.39 10.31
CA ARG A 147 7.82 8.73 9.71
C ARG A 147 7.46 8.65 8.24
N VAL A 148 6.65 9.60 7.81
CA VAL A 148 6.32 9.78 6.39
C VAL A 148 6.69 11.21 6.00
N VAL A 149 7.69 11.33 5.14
CA VAL A 149 8.07 12.62 4.56
C VAL A 149 7.37 12.77 3.23
N VAL A 150 6.63 13.85 3.09
CA VAL A 150 5.94 14.21 1.85
C VAL A 150 6.60 15.44 1.28
N TYR A 151 7.11 15.30 0.09
CA TYR A 151 7.47 16.44 -0.74
C TYR A 151 6.35 16.60 -1.78
N ARG A 152 5.71 17.77 -1.82
CA ARG A 152 4.88 18.17 -2.94
C ARG A 152 5.55 19.35 -3.64
N ASN A 153 5.99 19.13 -4.86
CA ASN A 153 6.90 20.01 -5.55
C ASN A 153 8.20 20.17 -4.71
N ASP A 154 8.50 21.34 -4.20
CA ASP A 154 9.68 21.58 -3.35
C ASP A 154 9.33 21.76 -1.87
N GLU A 155 8.05 21.63 -1.51
CA GLU A 155 7.59 21.78 -0.12
C GLU A 155 7.69 20.47 0.62
N LYS A 156 8.40 20.45 1.76
CA LYS A 156 8.63 19.28 2.62
C LYS A 156 7.77 19.36 3.89
N VAL A 157 7.04 18.29 4.16
CA VAL A 157 6.35 18.07 5.44
C VAL A 157 6.71 16.68 5.96
N VAL A 158 7.03 16.59 7.26
CA VAL A 158 7.28 15.32 7.94
C VAL A 158 6.06 15.00 8.80
N TYR A 159 5.51 13.81 8.64
CA TYR A 159 4.38 13.33 9.43
C TYR A 159 4.82 12.24 10.39
N ALA A 160 4.29 12.26 11.60
CA ALA A 160 4.51 11.27 12.65
C ALA A 160 3.22 11.02 13.43
N LYS A 161 3.10 9.85 14.02
CA LYS A 161 2.08 9.61 15.04
C LYS A 161 2.42 10.45 16.28
N PRO A 162 1.44 11.08 16.96
CA PRO A 162 1.70 11.72 18.25
C PRO A 162 2.26 10.75 19.27
N SER A 163 3.16 11.22 20.12
CA SER A 163 3.74 10.38 21.19
C SER A 163 2.65 9.69 22.01
N SER A 164 2.76 8.39 22.16
CA SER A 164 1.83 7.55 22.93
C SER A 164 1.83 7.91 24.43
N THR A 165 2.90 8.55 24.90
CA THR A 165 3.07 8.94 26.31
C THR A 165 2.49 10.31 26.59
N THR A 166 2.68 11.29 25.71
CA THR A 166 2.27 12.70 25.94
C THR A 166 1.04 13.10 25.16
N GLY A 167 0.75 12.43 24.04
CA GLY A 167 -0.29 12.80 23.07
C GLY A 167 0.08 14.03 22.22
N GLU A 168 1.29 14.57 22.38
CA GLU A 168 1.77 15.74 21.63
C GLU A 168 2.47 15.28 20.32
N PRO A 169 2.43 16.13 19.28
CA PRO A 169 3.19 15.87 18.07
C PRO A 169 4.69 15.75 18.34
N GLU A 170 5.37 14.83 17.63
CA GLU A 170 6.83 14.72 17.67
C GLU A 170 7.49 15.99 17.13
N GLU A 171 8.66 16.36 17.69
CA GLU A 171 9.35 17.60 17.35
C GLU A 171 9.66 17.69 15.84
N GLY A 172 9.29 18.83 15.24
CA GLY A 172 9.52 19.06 13.81
C GLY A 172 8.59 18.28 12.87
N THR A 173 7.53 17.68 13.41
CA THR A 173 6.57 16.90 12.61
C THR A 173 5.15 17.46 12.69
N LYS A 174 4.32 17.08 11.74
CA LYS A 174 2.88 17.25 11.76
C LYS A 174 2.24 15.92 12.19
N ALA A 175 1.36 15.97 13.16
CA ALA A 175 0.66 14.79 13.66
C ALA A 175 -0.15 14.11 12.56
N PHE A 176 -0.25 12.78 12.60
CA PHE A 176 -1.26 12.05 11.84
C PHE A 176 -2.65 12.61 12.18
N ILE A 177 -3.55 12.61 11.21
CA ILE A 177 -4.92 13.11 11.39
C ILE A 177 -5.70 12.19 12.33
N ASP A 178 -5.52 10.89 12.16
CA ASP A 178 -6.09 9.85 13.01
C ASP A 178 -5.24 8.56 12.91
N GLU A 179 -5.70 7.47 13.54
CA GLU A 179 -4.96 6.19 13.57
C GLU A 179 -4.74 5.56 12.18
N LYS A 180 -5.51 5.96 11.18
CA LYS A 180 -5.44 5.42 9.81
C LYS A 180 -5.03 6.45 8.79
N THR A 181 -5.21 7.72 9.07
CA THR A 181 -4.97 8.80 8.11
C THR A 181 -3.73 9.58 8.51
N ILE A 182 -2.67 9.43 7.76
CA ILE A 182 -1.41 10.16 7.95
C ILE A 182 -1.58 11.61 7.49
N MET A 183 -2.11 11.78 6.27
CA MET A 183 -2.25 13.07 5.60
C MET A 183 -3.59 13.12 4.86
N ALA A 184 -4.23 14.28 4.86
CA ALA A 184 -5.30 14.63 3.94
C ALA A 184 -5.15 16.09 3.56
N GLU A 185 -4.98 16.35 2.27
CA GLU A 185 -4.83 17.70 1.72
C GLU A 185 -5.78 17.86 0.54
N ARG A 186 -6.45 19.01 0.50
CA ARG A 186 -7.28 19.41 -0.63
C ARG A 186 -6.49 20.40 -1.48
N ILE A 187 -6.31 20.07 -2.74
CA ILE A 187 -5.65 20.91 -3.74
C ILE A 187 -6.73 21.60 -4.56
N GLU A 188 -6.79 22.92 -4.46
CA GLU A 188 -7.79 23.74 -5.15
C GLU A 188 -7.19 24.42 -6.37
N ASN A 189 -8.05 24.68 -7.35
CA ASN A 189 -7.72 25.42 -8.55
C ASN A 189 -6.54 24.81 -9.33
N PHE A 190 -6.51 23.48 -9.42
CA PHE A 190 -5.48 22.77 -10.17
C PHE A 190 -5.70 22.99 -11.68
N GLU A 191 -4.91 23.87 -12.24
CA GLU A 191 -5.10 24.39 -13.61
C GLU A 191 -4.82 23.34 -14.68
N VAL A 192 -5.34 23.55 -15.87
CA VAL A 192 -5.10 22.70 -17.04
C VAL A 192 -3.60 22.62 -17.36
N GLY A 193 -3.09 21.40 -17.44
CA GLY A 193 -1.66 21.14 -17.68
C GLY A 193 -0.77 21.36 -16.46
N GLN A 194 -1.32 21.74 -15.31
CA GLN A 194 -0.56 21.81 -14.06
C GLN A 194 -0.14 20.43 -13.63
N VAL A 195 1.08 20.33 -13.08
CA VAL A 195 1.69 19.08 -12.62
C VAL A 195 2.17 19.27 -11.19
N ASP A 196 1.71 18.42 -10.30
CA ASP A 196 2.28 18.26 -8.96
C ASP A 196 3.23 17.05 -8.95
N LYS A 197 4.44 17.28 -8.49
CA LYS A 197 5.42 16.24 -8.23
C LYS A 197 5.34 15.84 -6.76
N TYR A 198 5.08 14.57 -6.52
CA TYR A 198 5.12 14.00 -5.19
C TYR A 198 6.35 13.12 -5.01
N THR A 199 7.05 13.27 -3.89
CA THR A 199 8.01 12.28 -3.41
C THR A 199 7.61 11.89 -1.99
N ILE A 200 7.35 10.60 -1.81
CA ILE A 200 6.96 10.04 -0.52
C ILE A 200 8.13 9.22 0.00
N VAL A 201 8.57 9.54 1.23
CA VAL A 201 9.63 8.78 1.91
C VAL A 201 9.05 8.19 3.18
N ILE A 202 9.21 6.88 3.36
CA ILE A 202 8.68 6.13 4.49
C ILE A 202 9.83 5.42 5.20
N PHE A 203 9.97 5.62 6.50
CA PHE A 203 11.00 4.98 7.32
C PHE A 203 10.57 4.87 8.78
N ILE A 204 11.32 4.08 9.56
CA ILE A 204 11.14 3.94 11.01
C ILE A 204 12.18 4.82 11.69
N GLU A 205 11.75 5.78 12.52
CA GLU A 205 12.62 6.71 13.24
C GLU A 205 13.28 6.01 14.43
N GLY A 206 14.59 5.83 14.33
CA GLY A 206 15.36 5.14 15.36
C GLY A 206 15.59 5.95 16.63
N ASP A 207 15.52 7.28 16.53
CA ASP A 207 15.68 8.18 17.67
C ASP A 207 14.35 8.42 18.43
N ASP A 208 13.25 7.85 17.94
CA ASP A 208 11.94 7.89 18.58
C ASP A 208 11.92 7.05 19.88
N ALA A 209 11.34 7.57 20.95
CA ALA A 209 11.21 6.87 22.22
C ALA A 209 10.35 5.60 22.13
N GLU A 210 9.40 5.57 21.20
CA GLU A 210 8.54 4.43 20.90
C GLU A 210 9.24 3.38 20.00
N CYS A 211 10.40 3.67 19.40
CA CYS A 211 11.19 2.72 18.61
C CYS A 211 11.91 1.71 19.50
N THR A 212 11.18 0.72 19.96
CA THR A 212 11.66 -0.31 20.89
C THR A 212 11.75 -1.68 20.22
N ASP A 213 12.40 -2.64 20.89
CA ASP A 213 12.49 -4.05 20.44
C ASP A 213 11.11 -4.70 20.22
N ALA A 214 10.05 -4.15 20.79
CA ALA A 214 8.67 -4.63 20.58
C ALA A 214 8.20 -4.46 19.12
N LEU A 215 8.77 -3.52 18.39
CA LEU A 215 8.45 -3.26 16.98
C LEU A 215 9.13 -4.26 16.02
N ILE A 216 10.15 -4.99 16.46
CA ILE A 216 10.90 -5.94 15.61
C ILE A 216 9.97 -6.99 15.02
N GLY A 217 10.01 -7.13 13.68
CA GLY A 217 9.11 -8.00 12.92
C GLY A 217 7.68 -7.44 12.82
N GLY A 218 7.52 -6.14 13.04
CA GLY A 218 6.31 -5.40 12.71
C GLY A 218 6.16 -5.23 11.20
N GLU A 219 4.93 -5.05 10.75
CA GLU A 219 4.60 -4.79 9.35
C GLU A 219 3.65 -3.60 9.27
N ILE A 220 3.75 -2.82 8.21
CA ILE A 220 2.82 -1.74 7.94
C ILE A 220 2.51 -1.67 6.45
N GLY A 221 1.23 -1.51 6.13
CA GLY A 221 0.75 -1.18 4.80
C GLY A 221 0.42 0.31 4.73
N VAL A 222 1.04 1.04 3.80
CA VAL A 222 0.74 2.46 3.56
C VAL A 222 0.45 2.65 2.08
N TYR A 223 -0.58 3.41 1.78
CA TYR A 223 -0.90 3.80 0.40
C TYR A 223 -1.33 5.26 0.32
N MET A 224 -1.17 5.83 -0.85
CA MET A 224 -1.67 7.17 -1.16
C MET A 224 -2.87 7.07 -2.10
N LYS A 225 -3.88 7.87 -1.83
CA LYS A 225 -5.09 7.97 -2.63
C LYS A 225 -5.25 9.40 -3.14
N LEU A 226 -5.42 9.54 -4.44
CA LEU A 226 -5.80 10.79 -5.09
C LEU A 226 -7.23 10.65 -5.58
N THR A 227 -8.08 11.62 -5.27
CA THR A 227 -9.50 11.62 -5.66
C THR A 227 -9.85 12.98 -6.25
N GLU A 228 -10.29 13.00 -7.49
CA GLU A 228 -10.82 14.21 -8.13
C GLU A 228 -12.16 14.58 -7.50
N GLU A 229 -12.35 15.88 -7.21
CA GLU A 229 -13.63 16.37 -6.73
C GLU A 229 -14.60 16.61 -7.88
N LYS A 230 -15.87 16.30 -7.63
CA LYS A 230 -16.94 16.66 -8.60
C LYS A 230 -17.03 18.17 -8.73
N THR A 231 -16.94 18.67 -9.93
CA THR A 231 -17.39 20.03 -10.24
C THR A 231 -18.92 20.05 -10.10
N VAL A 232 -19.42 20.63 -9.03
CA VAL A 232 -20.86 20.88 -8.90
C VAL A 232 -21.14 22.04 -9.85
N GLU A 233 -21.69 21.77 -11.04
CA GLU A 233 -22.29 22.84 -11.85
C GLU A 233 -23.31 23.56 -10.96
N PRO A 234 -23.27 24.92 -10.88
CA PRO A 234 -24.33 25.66 -10.20
C PRO A 234 -25.66 25.26 -10.85
N GLU A 235 -26.61 24.79 -10.05
CA GLU A 235 -27.98 24.60 -10.52
C GLU A 235 -28.43 25.91 -11.15
N GLU A 236 -28.72 25.94 -12.46
CA GLU A 236 -29.35 27.06 -13.10
C GLU A 236 -30.63 27.38 -12.34
N PRO A 237 -30.88 28.66 -11.95
CA PRO A 237 -32.09 29.00 -11.25
C PRO A 237 -33.26 28.58 -12.14
N GLN A 238 -34.09 27.67 -11.63
CA GLN A 238 -35.33 27.33 -12.28
C GLN A 238 -36.17 28.61 -12.36
N ASP A 239 -36.31 29.15 -13.55
CA ASP A 239 -37.27 30.23 -13.81
C ASP A 239 -38.64 29.73 -13.36
N GLU A 240 -39.08 30.22 -12.20
CA GLU A 240 -40.48 30.08 -11.77
C GLU A 240 -41.32 30.82 -12.80
N ASP A 241 -41.93 30.05 -13.70
CA ASP A 241 -42.99 30.55 -14.55
C ASP A 241 -44.13 31.11 -13.67
N ILE A 242 -44.10 32.41 -13.50
CA ILE A 242 -45.19 33.17 -12.92
C ILE A 242 -46.26 33.29 -14.01
N ASN A 243 -47.29 32.43 -13.92
CA ASN A 243 -48.53 32.55 -14.65
C ASN A 243 -49.61 33.14 -13.76
#